data_2b173d1ced68104644c031009046c2d8
#
_entry.id   2b173d1ced68104644c031009046c2d8
#
_cell.length_a   1.000
_cell.length_b   1.000
_cell.length_c   1.000
_cell.angle_alpha   90.00
_cell.angle_beta   90.00
_cell.angle_gamma   90.00
#
_symmetry.space_group_name_H-M   'P 1'
#
loop_
_entity.id
_entity.type
_entity.pdbx_description
1 polymer ?
#
loop_
_entity_poly.entity_id
_entity_poly.type
_entity_poly.pdbx_seq_one_letter_code
_entity_poly.pdbx_strand_id
1 'polypeptide(L)'
;RELHIEEALETIDWNNHPVALTPPTLIYQNKQFEQWLLIKCDFFILHKLILDGFVENEMDGNSFHALFVSEGNIIIKWNSDNELYIPHGRSVLIPASLGIYKLTGKGTILRTMLP
;
A
#
# COMPACT_ATOMS: atom_id res chain seq x y z
N ARG A 1 -13.37 2.03 9.68
CA ARG A 1 -12.63 3.23 10.09
C ARG A 1 -11.55 3.55 9.07
N GLU A 2 -11.53 4.75 8.60
CA GLU A 2 -10.56 5.22 7.63
C GLU A 2 -9.21 5.48 8.31
N LEU A 3 -8.14 5.04 7.66
CA LEU A 3 -6.78 5.31 8.13
C LEU A 3 -6.19 6.45 7.31
N HIS A 4 -5.79 7.52 7.98
CA HIS A 4 -5.23 8.71 7.33
C HIS A 4 -3.70 8.60 7.28
N ILE A 5 -3.18 8.03 6.19
CA ILE A 5 -1.75 7.79 6.02
C ILE A 5 -0.96 9.09 5.97
N GLU A 6 -1.47 10.10 5.27
CA GLU A 6 -0.80 11.39 5.17
C GLU A 6 -0.64 12.06 6.53
N GLU A 7 -1.69 12.04 7.36
CA GLU A 7 -1.63 12.58 8.70
C GLU A 7 -0.63 11.82 9.58
N ALA A 8 -0.59 10.49 9.44
CA ALA A 8 0.38 9.68 10.17
C ALA A 8 1.81 10.06 9.80
N LEU A 9 2.09 10.31 8.52
CA LEU A 9 3.41 10.73 8.08
C LEU A 9 3.78 12.13 8.60
N GLU A 10 2.82 13.05 8.68
CA GLU A 10 3.03 14.39 9.20
C GLU A 10 3.33 14.41 10.69
N THR A 11 2.77 13.46 11.45
CA THR A 11 2.98 13.41 12.90
C THR A 11 4.32 12.79 13.29
N ILE A 12 5.04 12.18 12.35
CA ILE A 12 6.36 11.61 12.64
C ILE A 12 7.40 12.73 12.73
N ASP A 13 8.15 12.74 13.82
CA ASP A 13 9.22 13.72 14.01
C ASP A 13 10.47 13.26 13.25
N TRP A 14 10.60 13.72 12.03
CA TRP A 14 11.71 13.37 11.15
C TRP A 14 13.06 13.88 11.64
N ASN A 15 13.06 14.88 12.53
CA ASN A 15 14.30 15.48 13.03
C ASN A 15 14.92 14.66 14.17
N ASN A 16 14.10 13.96 14.94
CA ASN A 16 14.55 13.19 16.10
C ASN A 16 14.75 11.70 15.81
N HIS A 17 14.24 11.21 14.69
CA HIS A 17 14.42 9.83 14.27
C HIS A 17 15.39 9.79 13.09
N PRO A 18 16.45 8.99 13.16
CA PRO A 18 17.38 8.87 12.03
C PRO A 18 16.74 8.05 10.92
N VAL A 19 15.65 8.57 10.35
CA VAL A 19 15.08 8.02 9.16
C VAL A 19 15.87 8.56 7.99
N ALA A 20 16.74 7.75 7.45
CA ALA A 20 17.40 8.11 6.22
C ALA A 20 16.33 8.13 5.13
N LEU A 21 16.10 9.32 4.55
CA LEU A 21 15.32 9.42 3.32
C LEU A 21 16.14 8.73 2.24
N THR A 22 15.87 7.47 2.03
CA THR A 22 16.48 6.74 0.92
C THR A 22 15.75 7.10 -0.36
N PRO A 23 16.46 7.23 -1.49
CA PRO A 23 15.77 7.35 -2.77
C PRO A 23 14.89 6.13 -3.00
N PRO A 24 13.76 6.27 -3.71
CA PRO A 24 12.88 5.14 -4.00
C PRO A 24 13.67 3.98 -4.62
N THR A 25 13.46 2.78 -4.09
CA THR A 25 14.16 1.57 -4.55
C THR A 25 13.17 0.64 -5.20
N LEU A 26 13.42 0.27 -6.45
CA LEU A 26 12.59 -0.69 -7.17
C LEU A 26 12.79 -2.08 -6.58
N ILE A 27 11.70 -2.69 -6.06
CA ILE A 27 11.72 -4.03 -5.49
C ILE A 27 11.29 -5.08 -6.50
N TYR A 28 10.26 -4.78 -7.29
CA TYR A 28 9.68 -5.72 -8.24
C TYR A 28 9.07 -4.96 -9.41
N GLN A 29 9.16 -5.55 -10.60
CA GLN A 29 8.59 -4.96 -11.80
C GLN A 29 8.20 -6.06 -12.79
N ASN A 30 7.00 -5.91 -13.37
CA ASN A 30 6.59 -6.65 -14.54
C ASN A 30 5.79 -5.71 -15.46
N LYS A 31 5.13 -6.25 -16.50
CA LYS A 31 4.39 -5.42 -17.47
C LYS A 31 3.17 -4.72 -16.87
N GLN A 32 2.63 -5.25 -15.77
CA GLN A 32 1.39 -4.76 -15.18
C GLN A 32 1.59 -4.09 -13.82
N PHE A 33 2.75 -4.23 -13.21
CA PHE A 33 2.92 -3.85 -11.81
C PHE A 33 4.36 -3.48 -11.51
N GLU A 34 4.54 -2.40 -10.75
CA GLU A 34 5.82 -2.00 -10.17
C GLU A 34 5.65 -1.78 -8.68
N GLN A 35 6.62 -2.24 -7.90
CA GLN A 35 6.65 -2.03 -6.46
C GLN A 35 7.95 -1.34 -6.07
N TRP A 36 7.80 -0.18 -5.44
CA TRP A 36 8.92 0.63 -4.99
C TRP A 36 8.91 0.75 -3.47
N LEU A 37 10.09 0.63 -2.86
CA LEU A 37 10.26 0.95 -1.44
C LEU A 37 10.52 2.44 -1.32
N LEU A 38 9.65 3.15 -0.60
CA LEU A 38 9.82 4.58 -0.36
C LEU A 38 10.44 4.85 1.01
N ILE A 39 9.92 4.21 2.05
CA ILE A 39 10.38 4.41 3.43
C ILE A 39 10.38 3.09 4.15
N LYS A 40 11.45 2.83 4.90
CA LYS A 40 11.51 1.71 5.83
C LYS A 40 12.14 2.22 7.12
N CYS A 41 11.40 2.13 8.22
CA CYS A 41 11.88 2.56 9.53
C CYS A 41 11.36 1.60 10.60
N ASP A 42 11.66 1.91 11.88
CA ASP A 42 11.25 1.04 12.98
C ASP A 42 9.74 1.01 13.20
N PHE A 43 9.00 1.97 12.62
CA PHE A 43 7.57 2.12 12.86
C PHE A 43 6.71 1.56 11.74
N PHE A 44 7.16 1.67 10.49
CA PHE A 44 6.37 1.23 9.33
C PHE A 44 7.24 1.06 8.09
N ILE A 45 6.66 0.40 7.10
CA ILE A 45 7.22 0.29 5.76
C ILE A 45 6.21 0.91 4.79
N LEU A 46 6.68 1.79 3.92
CA LEU A 46 5.84 2.42 2.91
C LEU A 46 6.32 2.01 1.51
N HIS A 47 5.40 1.41 0.75
CA HIS A 47 5.64 1.05 -0.63
C HIS A 47 4.78 1.90 -1.56
N LYS A 48 5.31 2.16 -2.75
CA LYS A 48 4.55 2.74 -3.85
C LYS A 48 4.30 1.62 -4.87
N LEU A 49 3.03 1.39 -5.17
CA LEU A 49 2.62 0.38 -6.13
C LEU A 49 2.07 1.10 -7.36
N ILE A 50 2.64 0.83 -8.53
CA ILE A 50 2.14 1.36 -9.80
C ILE A 50 1.52 0.20 -10.55
N LEU A 51 0.23 0.31 -10.81
CA LEU A 51 -0.57 -0.79 -11.37
C LEU A 51 -1.16 -0.40 -12.72
N ASP A 52 -1.04 -1.30 -13.68
CA ASP A 52 -1.73 -1.23 -14.97
C ASP A 52 -2.08 -2.66 -15.37
N GLY A 53 -3.12 -3.19 -14.76
CA GLY A 53 -3.56 -4.57 -14.89
C GLY A 53 -3.97 -5.12 -13.53
N PHE A 54 -3.29 -6.15 -13.06
CA PHE A 54 -3.61 -6.73 -11.76
C PHE A 54 -2.38 -7.25 -11.04
N VAL A 55 -2.52 -7.39 -9.72
CA VAL A 55 -1.53 -8.03 -8.86
C VAL A 55 -2.24 -8.71 -7.70
N GLU A 56 -1.76 -9.88 -7.29
CA GLU A 56 -2.25 -10.57 -6.10
C GLU A 56 -1.26 -10.41 -4.96
N ASN A 57 -1.78 -10.20 -3.76
CA ASN A 57 -1.00 -10.11 -2.54
C ASN A 57 -1.54 -11.13 -1.54
N GLU A 58 -0.63 -11.80 -0.83
CA GLU A 58 -0.99 -12.72 0.23
C GLU A 58 -0.64 -12.09 1.57
N MET A 59 -1.63 -12.07 2.47
CA MET A 59 -1.43 -11.59 3.83
C MET A 59 -0.82 -12.71 4.68
N ASP A 60 0.29 -12.42 5.34
CA ASP A 60 1.00 -13.42 6.13
C ASP A 60 0.52 -13.50 7.60
N GLY A 61 -0.45 -12.68 7.96
CA GLY A 61 -0.97 -12.65 9.33
C GLY A 61 -0.16 -11.77 10.29
N ASN A 62 0.98 -11.25 9.88
CA ASN A 62 1.85 -10.47 10.77
C ASN A 62 1.51 -8.98 10.78
N SER A 63 0.90 -8.47 9.75
CA SER A 63 0.58 -7.05 9.63
C SER A 63 -0.65 -6.82 8.76
N PHE A 64 -1.38 -5.78 9.08
CA PHE A 64 -2.37 -5.22 8.18
C PHE A 64 -1.67 -4.53 7.00
N HIS A 65 -2.42 -4.29 5.92
CA HIS A 65 -2.00 -3.37 4.85
C HIS A 65 -2.96 -2.20 4.82
N ALA A 66 -2.43 -0.98 4.90
CA ALA A 66 -3.21 0.23 4.68
C ALA A 66 -2.91 0.74 3.28
N LEU A 67 -3.94 0.81 2.45
CA LEU A 67 -3.81 1.20 1.04
C LEU A 67 -4.43 2.58 0.83
N PHE A 68 -3.70 3.46 0.18
CA PHE A 68 -4.20 4.78 -0.25
C PHE A 68 -4.01 4.89 -1.75
N VAL A 69 -5.10 5.14 -2.48
CA VAL A 69 -5.05 5.32 -3.94
C VAL A 69 -4.76 6.79 -4.22
N SER A 70 -3.53 7.09 -4.61
CA SER A 70 -3.12 8.47 -4.89
C SER A 70 -3.49 8.92 -6.30
N GLU A 71 -3.57 7.99 -7.24
CA GLU A 71 -3.94 8.28 -8.63
C GLU A 71 -4.71 7.11 -9.22
N GLY A 72 -5.62 7.41 -10.14
CA GLY A 72 -6.36 6.41 -10.88
C GLY A 72 -7.51 5.79 -10.11
N ASN A 73 -7.89 4.59 -10.53
CA ASN A 73 -9.03 3.87 -9.98
C ASN A 73 -8.65 2.40 -9.80
N ILE A 74 -8.89 1.88 -8.62
CA ILE A 74 -8.50 0.53 -8.24
C ILE A 74 -9.71 -0.24 -7.73
N ILE A 75 -9.79 -1.51 -8.09
CA ILE A 75 -10.77 -2.44 -7.53
C ILE A 75 -10.00 -3.50 -6.74
N ILE A 76 -10.38 -3.69 -5.49
CA ILE A 76 -9.84 -4.77 -4.67
C ILE A 76 -10.84 -5.92 -4.65
N LYS A 77 -10.34 -7.14 -4.84
CA LYS A 77 -11.15 -8.37 -4.83
C LYS A 77 -10.58 -9.37 -3.84
N TRP A 78 -11.45 -10.02 -3.10
CA TRP A 78 -11.06 -11.06 -2.14
C TRP A 78 -12.18 -12.10 -2.01
N ASN A 79 -11.83 -13.33 -1.62
CA ASN A 79 -12.76 -14.45 -1.43
C ASN A 79 -13.65 -14.73 -2.66
N SER A 80 -13.13 -14.53 -3.86
CA SER A 80 -13.80 -14.82 -5.14
C SER A 80 -15.02 -13.95 -5.45
N ASP A 81 -15.88 -13.66 -4.46
CA ASP A 81 -17.15 -12.98 -4.68
C ASP A 81 -17.19 -11.54 -4.18
N ASN A 82 -16.19 -11.11 -3.42
CA ASN A 82 -16.17 -9.78 -2.82
C ASN A 82 -15.31 -8.83 -3.63
N GLU A 83 -15.82 -7.63 -3.87
CA GLU A 83 -15.03 -6.59 -4.49
C GLU A 83 -15.41 -5.22 -3.94
N LEU A 84 -14.45 -4.31 -3.96
CA LEU A 84 -14.62 -2.94 -3.50
C LEU A 84 -13.91 -2.00 -4.47
N TYR A 85 -14.62 -0.99 -4.95
CA TYR A 85 -14.05 0.05 -5.78
C TYR A 85 -13.44 1.14 -4.91
N ILE A 86 -12.18 1.47 -5.18
CA ILE A 86 -11.44 2.50 -4.44
C ILE A 86 -11.01 3.59 -5.40
N PRO A 87 -11.70 4.74 -5.44
CA PRO A 87 -11.28 5.87 -6.26
C PRO A 87 -10.08 6.57 -5.64
N HIS A 88 -9.40 7.38 -6.44
CA HIS A 88 -8.27 8.17 -5.94
C HIS A 88 -8.70 9.05 -4.75
N GLY A 89 -7.78 9.25 -3.82
CA GLY A 89 -8.05 10.02 -2.60
C GLY A 89 -8.71 9.21 -1.49
N ARG A 90 -8.92 7.91 -1.68
CA ARG A 90 -9.53 7.03 -0.67
C ARG A 90 -8.54 6.02 -0.14
N SER A 91 -8.77 5.64 1.11
CA SER A 91 -7.96 4.65 1.81
C SER A 91 -8.81 3.44 2.17
N VAL A 92 -8.15 2.28 2.29
CA VAL A 92 -8.79 1.07 2.79
C VAL A 92 -7.79 0.32 3.67
N LEU A 93 -8.30 -0.30 4.72
CA LEU A 93 -7.50 -1.13 5.61
C LEU A 93 -7.76 -2.60 5.33
N ILE A 94 -6.70 -3.34 5.02
CA ILE A 94 -6.76 -4.78 4.78
C ILE A 94 -6.32 -5.48 6.06
N PRO A 95 -7.21 -6.24 6.71
CA PRO A 95 -6.83 -6.96 7.94
C PRO A 95 -5.76 -8.01 7.67
N ALA A 96 -4.90 -8.23 8.67
CA ALA A 96 -3.82 -9.20 8.56
C ALA A 96 -4.32 -10.63 8.27
N SER A 97 -5.55 -10.94 8.63
CA SER A 97 -6.14 -12.28 8.49
C SER A 97 -6.89 -12.49 7.17
N LEU A 98 -6.91 -11.51 6.27
CA LEU A 98 -7.74 -11.59 5.06
C LEU A 98 -7.33 -12.72 4.10
N GLY A 99 -6.07 -13.11 4.10
CA GLY A 99 -5.57 -14.09 3.14
C GLY A 99 -5.13 -13.42 1.84
N ILE A 100 -5.63 -13.91 0.71
CA ILE A 100 -5.23 -13.37 -0.60
C ILE A 100 -6.22 -12.29 -1.04
N TYR A 101 -5.69 -11.17 -1.52
CA TYR A 101 -6.49 -10.16 -2.18
C TYR A 101 -5.84 -9.76 -3.51
N LYS A 102 -6.66 -9.32 -4.44
CA LYS A 102 -6.24 -8.92 -5.79
C LYS A 102 -6.56 -7.47 -6.02
N LEU A 103 -5.57 -6.72 -6.49
CA LEU A 103 -5.75 -5.34 -6.93
C LEU A 103 -5.83 -5.32 -8.45
N THR A 104 -6.83 -4.62 -8.99
CA THR A 104 -7.06 -4.54 -10.42
C THR A 104 -7.33 -3.09 -10.80
N GLY A 105 -6.81 -2.66 -11.94
CA GLY A 105 -7.07 -1.34 -12.47
C GLY A 105 -5.81 -0.65 -12.96
N LYS A 106 -5.89 0.67 -13.02
CA LYS A 106 -4.77 1.51 -13.43
C LYS A 106 -4.64 2.68 -12.46
N GLY A 107 -3.49 2.78 -11.81
CA GLY A 107 -3.26 3.84 -10.86
C GLY A 107 -2.05 3.63 -9.99
N THR A 108 -1.92 4.49 -9.01
CA THR A 108 -0.83 4.47 -8.04
C THR A 108 -1.39 4.31 -6.64
N ILE A 109 -0.81 3.39 -5.88
CA ILE A 109 -1.25 3.06 -4.54
C ILE A 109 -0.08 3.21 -3.59
N LEU A 110 -0.32 3.82 -2.44
CA LEU A 110 0.64 3.82 -1.33
C LEU A 110 0.20 2.77 -0.33
N ARG A 111 1.10 1.83 -0.02
CA ARG A 111 0.81 0.74 0.91
C ARG A 111 1.68 0.87 2.14
N THR A 112 1.05 0.94 3.30
CA THR A 112 1.73 1.00 4.59
C THR A 112 1.52 -0.29 5.34
N MET A 113 2.57 -0.81 5.93
CA MET A 113 2.52 -2.02 6.76
C MET A 113 3.52 -1.90 7.91
N LEU A 114 3.37 -2.77 8.91
CA LEU A 114 4.34 -2.87 9.98
C LEU A 114 5.61 -3.58 9.50
N PRO A 115 6.77 -3.20 10.06
CA PRO A 115 8.03 -3.82 9.67
C PRO A 115 8.09 -5.29 10.02
#